data_b0dd84034479a0f8826a4ca740b49374
#
_entry.id   b0dd84034479a0f8826a4ca740b49374
#
_cell.length_a   1.000
_cell.length_b   1.000
_cell.length_c   1.000
_cell.angle_alpha   90.00
_cell.angle_beta   90.00
_cell.angle_gamma   90.00
#
_symmetry.space_group_name_H-M   'P 1'
#
loop_
_entity.id
_entity.type
_entity.pdbx_description
1 polymer ?
#
loop_
_entity_poly.entity_id
_entity_poly.type
_entity_poly.pdbx_seq_one_letter_code
_entity_poly.pdbx_strand_id
1 'polypeptide(L)'
;MKISELFESLEEGVNDPHIFKAIAMIGPMGAGKSTIAQQLVGGSGLRSLNLDNFNELLIKQGKVAGGNLTPDQLERNWELTQKQKGNWVSERLGLLIDGSGRNVEGLVKPLTKLEQLGYDTMVILVNVSLETSLQRQQSRAAKQAAQYGTGRNVPLDLAKSSYEQIQKNIPQLKTLYGNRLMIINNEGAVDLSQEKKRVDAFMSAPPNKPAAIEWIKSHGQIQGQQLDKRLAQQQRQAASAQRAPAYTQGK
;
A
#
# COMPACT_ATOMS: atom_id res chain seq x y z
N MET A 1 2.35 -11.87 13.92
CA MET A 1 2.44 -10.40 13.94
C MET A 1 2.01 -9.95 15.33
N LYS A 2 2.94 -9.47 16.12
CA LYS A 2 2.68 -8.97 17.47
C LYS A 2 2.07 -7.58 17.36
N ILE A 3 1.21 -7.20 18.29
CA ILE A 3 0.60 -5.86 18.36
C ILE A 3 1.69 -4.76 18.41
N SER A 4 2.87 -5.05 18.95
CA SER A 4 4.04 -4.17 18.94
C SER A 4 4.55 -3.83 17.54
N GLU A 5 4.48 -4.75 16.58
CA GLU A 5 4.90 -4.52 15.18
C GLU A 5 3.95 -3.57 14.43
N LEU A 6 2.71 -3.44 14.91
CA LEU A 6 1.73 -2.45 14.43
C LEU A 6 2.03 -1.03 14.96
N PHE A 7 2.75 -0.91 16.07
CA PHE A 7 3.08 0.38 16.70
C PHE A 7 4.49 0.87 16.35
N GLU A 8 5.40 0.02 15.87
CA GLU A 8 6.71 0.46 15.35
C GLU A 8 6.60 1.38 14.13
N SER A 9 5.46 1.33 13.41
CA SER A 9 5.19 2.23 12.29
C SER A 9 4.89 3.70 12.69
N LEU A 10 4.79 4.02 13.97
CA LEU A 10 4.44 5.36 14.45
C LEU A 10 5.66 6.30 14.59
N GLU A 11 6.87 5.83 14.34
CA GLU A 11 8.08 6.69 14.32
C GLU A 11 8.43 7.19 12.89
N GLU A 12 7.69 6.78 11.88
CA GLU A 12 7.86 7.20 10.49
C GLU A 12 7.12 8.53 10.27
N GLY A 13 7.74 9.60 10.66
CA GLY A 13 7.21 10.94 10.49
C GLY A 13 7.79 11.65 9.26
N VAL A 14 8.03 12.95 9.36
CA VAL A 14 8.55 13.81 8.27
C VAL A 14 9.84 13.32 7.62
N ASN A 15 10.53 12.36 8.21
CA ASN A 15 11.77 11.78 7.71
C ASN A 15 11.56 10.50 6.90
N ASP A 16 10.32 10.00 6.76
CA ASP A 16 10.05 8.89 5.85
C ASP A 16 10.38 9.30 4.42
N PRO A 17 11.23 8.56 3.70
CA PRO A 17 11.67 8.94 2.35
C PRO A 17 10.53 9.02 1.34
N HIS A 18 9.37 8.45 1.65
CA HIS A 18 8.23 8.34 0.74
C HIS A 18 6.96 8.99 1.26
N ILE A 19 7.07 9.91 2.24
CA ILE A 19 5.91 10.71 2.64
C ILE A 19 5.34 11.44 1.41
N PHE A 20 4.03 11.62 1.41
CA PHE A 20 3.30 12.28 0.31
C PHE A 20 3.42 11.58 -1.05
N LYS A 21 3.75 10.28 -1.10
CA LYS A 21 3.72 9.48 -2.33
C LYS A 21 2.57 8.48 -2.31
N ALA A 22 1.80 8.41 -3.39
CA ALA A 22 0.75 7.41 -3.54
C ALA A 22 0.79 6.81 -4.96
N ILE A 23 0.95 5.49 -5.02
CA ILE A 23 0.90 4.73 -6.28
C ILE A 23 -0.35 3.86 -6.26
N ALA A 24 -1.22 4.04 -7.27
CA ALA A 24 -2.35 3.15 -7.49
C ALA A 24 -1.99 2.09 -8.52
N MET A 25 -1.98 0.82 -8.10
CA MET A 25 -1.81 -0.34 -8.99
C MET A 25 -3.20 -0.83 -9.42
N ILE A 26 -3.50 -0.76 -10.71
CA ILE A 26 -4.79 -1.20 -11.26
C ILE A 26 -4.60 -2.21 -12.39
N GLY A 27 -5.66 -2.92 -12.73
CA GLY A 27 -5.65 -3.91 -13.80
C GLY A 27 -6.51 -5.12 -13.49
N PRO A 28 -6.76 -6.00 -14.48
CA PRO A 28 -7.62 -7.16 -14.30
C PRO A 28 -7.07 -8.15 -13.27
N MET A 29 -7.94 -9.00 -12.79
CA MET A 29 -7.55 -10.13 -11.95
C MET A 29 -6.61 -11.04 -12.76
N GLY A 30 -5.54 -11.54 -12.13
CA GLY A 30 -4.54 -12.34 -12.85
C GLY A 30 -3.53 -11.54 -13.69
N ALA A 31 -3.64 -10.20 -13.75
CA ALA A 31 -2.67 -9.37 -14.48
C ALA A 31 -1.25 -9.39 -13.90
N GLY A 32 -1.07 -9.84 -12.66
CA GLY A 32 0.23 -9.89 -12.01
C GLY A 32 0.61 -8.60 -11.29
N LYS A 33 -0.36 -7.78 -10.89
CA LYS A 33 -0.15 -6.52 -10.16
C LYS A 33 0.83 -6.66 -8.99
N SER A 34 0.64 -7.64 -8.12
CA SER A 34 1.49 -7.85 -6.94
C SER A 34 2.94 -8.17 -7.33
N THR A 35 3.16 -8.94 -8.38
CA THR A 35 4.51 -9.25 -8.89
C THR A 35 5.18 -8.00 -9.45
N ILE A 36 4.47 -7.24 -10.28
CA ILE A 36 4.96 -5.97 -10.83
C ILE A 36 5.22 -4.96 -9.71
N ALA A 37 4.30 -4.84 -8.72
CA ALA A 37 4.51 -3.97 -7.57
C ALA A 37 5.77 -4.35 -6.79
N GLN A 38 6.00 -5.64 -6.55
CA GLN A 38 7.22 -6.10 -5.87
C GLN A 38 8.50 -5.73 -6.62
N GLN A 39 8.49 -5.80 -7.96
CA GLN A 39 9.65 -5.44 -8.79
C GLN A 39 9.88 -3.93 -8.85
N LEU A 40 8.81 -3.13 -8.90
CA LEU A 40 8.91 -1.67 -9.04
C LEU A 40 9.12 -0.94 -7.72
N VAL A 41 8.43 -1.37 -6.64
CA VAL A 41 8.38 -0.68 -5.35
C VAL A 41 8.66 -1.58 -4.16
N GLY A 42 9.06 -2.84 -4.38
CA GLY A 42 9.42 -3.75 -3.30
C GLY A 42 10.56 -3.16 -2.45
N GLY A 43 10.39 -3.19 -1.12
CA GLY A 43 11.35 -2.62 -0.18
C GLY A 43 11.34 -1.09 -0.08
N SER A 44 10.46 -0.38 -0.78
CA SER A 44 10.36 1.08 -0.72
C SER A 44 9.73 1.62 0.57
N GLY A 45 9.13 0.76 1.40
CA GLY A 45 8.41 1.22 2.59
C GLY A 45 6.99 1.74 2.32
N LEU A 46 6.49 1.73 1.07
CA LEU A 46 5.09 2.08 0.80
C LEU A 46 4.12 1.15 1.53
N ARG A 47 3.14 1.73 2.17
CA ARG A 47 2.08 1.00 2.89
C ARG A 47 1.05 0.44 1.92
N SER A 48 0.92 -0.89 1.88
CA SER A 48 0.02 -1.57 0.95
C SER A 48 -1.43 -1.56 1.46
N LEU A 49 -2.29 -0.82 0.75
CA LEU A 49 -3.74 -0.83 0.93
C LEU A 49 -4.36 -1.83 -0.05
N ASN A 50 -4.53 -3.06 0.41
CA ASN A 50 -5.13 -4.13 -0.37
C ASN A 50 -6.19 -4.86 0.46
N LEU A 51 -7.45 -4.76 0.02
CA LEU A 51 -8.58 -5.47 0.65
C LEU A 51 -8.44 -7.00 0.59
N ASP A 52 -7.71 -7.52 -0.40
CA ASP A 52 -7.52 -8.96 -0.57
C ASP A 52 -6.54 -9.57 0.45
N ASN A 53 -5.68 -8.78 1.08
CA ASN A 53 -4.71 -9.28 2.07
C ASN A 53 -5.40 -10.00 3.25
N PHE A 54 -6.51 -9.45 3.73
CA PHE A 54 -7.27 -10.06 4.83
C PHE A 54 -8.00 -11.33 4.38
N ASN A 55 -8.52 -11.35 3.15
CA ASN A 55 -9.12 -12.53 2.56
C ASN A 55 -8.10 -13.68 2.44
N GLU A 56 -6.91 -13.38 1.94
CA GLU A 56 -5.83 -14.39 1.86
C GLU A 56 -5.41 -14.93 3.23
N LEU A 57 -5.37 -14.07 4.24
CA LEU A 57 -5.07 -14.50 5.61
C LEU A 57 -6.14 -15.46 6.14
N LEU A 58 -7.41 -15.17 5.94
CA LEU A 58 -8.51 -16.02 6.38
C LEU A 58 -8.54 -17.36 5.60
N ILE A 59 -8.25 -17.36 4.31
CA ILE A 59 -8.09 -18.58 3.51
C ILE A 59 -6.96 -19.44 4.07
N LYS A 60 -5.79 -18.86 4.35
CA LYS A 60 -4.64 -19.56 4.95
C LYS A 60 -4.94 -20.14 6.33
N GLN A 61 -5.86 -19.54 7.08
CA GLN A 61 -6.30 -20.01 8.39
C GLN A 61 -7.45 -21.03 8.31
N GLY A 62 -7.93 -21.41 7.13
CA GLY A 62 -9.07 -22.30 6.92
C GLY A 62 -10.41 -21.72 7.41
N LYS A 63 -10.51 -20.40 7.57
CA LYS A 63 -11.70 -19.72 8.10
C LYS A 63 -12.69 -19.25 7.03
N VAL A 64 -12.46 -19.64 5.78
CA VAL A 64 -13.29 -19.20 4.64
C VAL A 64 -13.83 -20.42 3.92
N ALA A 65 -15.12 -20.66 4.04
CA ALA A 65 -15.80 -21.73 3.30
C ALA A 65 -15.91 -21.37 1.82
N GLY A 66 -15.49 -22.29 0.93
CA GLY A 66 -15.56 -22.08 -0.52
C GLY A 66 -14.70 -20.94 -1.09
N GLY A 67 -13.73 -20.46 -0.30
CA GLY A 67 -12.78 -19.42 -0.79
C GLY A 67 -13.32 -17.99 -0.84
N ASN A 68 -14.56 -17.76 -0.41
CA ASN A 68 -15.19 -16.43 -0.41
C ASN A 68 -15.53 -15.97 1.02
N LEU A 69 -15.35 -14.68 1.28
CA LEU A 69 -15.75 -14.06 2.55
C LEU A 69 -17.27 -14.00 2.67
N THR A 70 -17.77 -14.14 3.89
CA THR A 70 -19.17 -13.81 4.22
C THR A 70 -19.39 -12.29 4.15
N PRO A 71 -20.64 -11.80 4.00
CA PRO A 71 -20.92 -10.36 4.05
C PRO A 71 -20.33 -9.65 5.27
N ASP A 72 -20.49 -10.23 6.46
CA ASP A 72 -19.95 -9.67 7.72
C ASP A 72 -18.41 -9.61 7.73
N GLN A 73 -17.75 -10.63 7.17
CA GLN A 73 -16.30 -10.63 7.03
C GLN A 73 -15.82 -9.58 6.03
N LEU A 74 -16.57 -9.36 4.95
CA LEU A 74 -16.27 -8.30 3.97
C LEU A 74 -16.41 -6.92 4.58
N GLU A 75 -17.49 -6.66 5.32
CA GLU A 75 -17.74 -5.38 6.00
C GLU A 75 -16.63 -5.09 7.01
N ARG A 76 -16.34 -6.04 7.90
CA ARG A 76 -15.27 -5.89 8.90
C ARG A 76 -13.90 -5.68 8.27
N ASN A 77 -13.59 -6.37 7.19
CA ASN A 77 -12.35 -6.17 6.44
C ASN A 77 -12.28 -4.75 5.87
N TRP A 78 -13.38 -4.27 5.30
CA TRP A 78 -13.46 -2.91 4.77
C TRP A 78 -13.25 -1.87 5.87
N GLU A 79 -13.93 -1.99 7.02
CA GLU A 79 -13.79 -1.08 8.17
C GLU A 79 -12.33 -1.03 8.67
N LEU A 80 -11.70 -2.19 8.87
CA LEU A 80 -10.30 -2.28 9.31
C LEU A 80 -9.36 -1.61 8.31
N THR A 81 -9.57 -1.85 7.02
CA THR A 81 -8.77 -1.24 5.95
C THR A 81 -8.95 0.28 5.90
N GLN A 82 -10.18 0.79 6.09
CA GLN A 82 -10.42 2.24 6.14
C GLN A 82 -9.77 2.89 7.37
N LYS A 83 -9.85 2.24 8.53
CA LYS A 83 -9.19 2.72 9.76
C LYS A 83 -7.67 2.78 9.58
N GLN A 84 -7.07 1.72 9.03
CA GLN A 84 -5.64 1.66 8.77
C GLN A 84 -5.20 2.73 7.77
N LYS A 85 -5.97 2.90 6.68
CA LYS A 85 -5.75 3.98 5.71
C LYS A 85 -5.82 5.35 6.37
N GLY A 86 -6.80 5.59 7.25
CA GLY A 86 -6.94 6.84 7.99
C GLY A 86 -5.68 7.17 8.77
N ASN A 87 -5.14 6.19 9.52
CA ASN A 87 -3.92 6.36 10.31
C ASN A 87 -2.70 6.67 9.41
N TRP A 88 -2.51 5.96 8.31
CA TRP A 88 -1.38 6.21 7.40
C TRP A 88 -1.50 7.55 6.69
N VAL A 89 -2.70 7.97 6.32
CA VAL A 89 -2.96 9.26 5.69
C VAL A 89 -2.78 10.42 6.68
N SER A 90 -3.12 10.26 7.97
CA SER A 90 -2.87 11.29 8.99
C SER A 90 -1.39 11.59 9.13
N GLU A 91 -0.56 10.56 9.08
CA GLU A 91 0.91 10.68 9.13
C GLU A 91 1.56 10.96 7.76
N ARG A 92 0.77 11.10 6.70
CA ARG A 92 1.25 11.35 5.32
C ARG A 92 2.18 10.27 4.77
N LEU A 93 2.10 9.04 5.29
CA LEU A 93 2.95 7.92 4.85
C LEU A 93 2.73 7.58 3.39
N GLY A 94 3.75 7.03 2.75
CA GLY A 94 3.67 6.57 1.37
C GLY A 94 2.70 5.40 1.20
N LEU A 95 1.88 5.43 0.15
CA LEU A 95 0.79 4.47 -0.07
C LEU A 95 0.95 3.71 -1.38
N LEU A 96 0.74 2.39 -1.33
CA LEU A 96 0.50 1.53 -2.49
C LEU A 96 -0.95 1.06 -2.43
N ILE A 97 -1.79 1.54 -3.35
CA ILE A 97 -3.22 1.28 -3.38
C ILE A 97 -3.51 0.25 -4.47
N ASP A 98 -4.02 -0.93 -4.10
CA ASP A 98 -4.43 -1.95 -5.06
C ASP A 98 -5.90 -1.75 -5.46
N GLY A 99 -6.17 -1.85 -6.75
CA GLY A 99 -7.50 -1.71 -7.32
C GLY A 99 -7.66 -2.46 -8.64
N SER A 100 -8.90 -2.55 -9.12
CA SER A 100 -9.17 -3.17 -10.42
C SER A 100 -9.08 -2.19 -11.58
N GLY A 101 -9.36 -0.90 -11.37
CA GLY A 101 -9.54 0.07 -12.46
C GLY A 101 -10.89 -0.04 -13.18
N ARG A 102 -11.78 -0.94 -12.73
CA ARG A 102 -13.13 -1.12 -13.29
C ARG A 102 -14.02 0.10 -13.05
N ASN A 103 -13.91 0.71 -11.87
CA ASN A 103 -14.62 1.91 -11.50
C ASN A 103 -13.66 3.10 -11.49
N VAL A 104 -13.72 3.94 -12.53
CA VAL A 104 -12.86 5.12 -12.67
C VAL A 104 -13.13 6.13 -11.55
N GLU A 105 -14.39 6.38 -11.22
CA GLU A 105 -14.76 7.31 -10.16
C GLU A 105 -14.24 6.84 -8.78
N GLY A 106 -14.35 5.53 -8.51
CA GLY A 106 -13.80 4.90 -7.32
C GLY A 106 -12.26 4.97 -7.22
N LEU A 107 -11.56 5.17 -8.34
CA LEU A 107 -10.12 5.44 -8.38
C LEU A 107 -9.84 6.95 -8.23
N VAL A 108 -10.54 7.79 -8.97
CA VAL A 108 -10.31 9.24 -9.03
C VAL A 108 -10.57 9.91 -7.69
N LYS A 109 -11.73 9.67 -7.08
CA LYS A 109 -12.12 10.32 -5.81
C LYS A 109 -11.09 10.17 -4.68
N PRO A 110 -10.60 8.94 -4.36
CA PRO A 110 -9.58 8.78 -3.33
C PRO A 110 -8.24 9.44 -3.69
N LEU A 111 -7.81 9.37 -4.95
CA LEU A 111 -6.55 9.99 -5.38
C LEU A 111 -6.64 11.52 -5.34
N THR A 112 -7.75 12.11 -5.77
CA THR A 112 -7.99 13.57 -5.66
C THR A 112 -7.95 14.03 -4.19
N LYS A 113 -8.54 13.27 -3.25
CA LYS A 113 -8.45 13.59 -1.83
C LYS A 113 -7.00 13.55 -1.33
N LEU A 114 -6.22 12.58 -1.74
CA LEU A 114 -4.80 12.53 -1.42
C LEU A 114 -4.02 13.70 -2.01
N GLU A 115 -4.30 14.09 -3.26
CA GLU A 115 -3.68 15.24 -3.91
C GLU A 115 -3.99 16.56 -3.18
N GLN A 116 -5.22 16.73 -2.68
CA GLN A 116 -5.61 17.86 -1.85
C GLN A 116 -4.85 17.92 -0.51
N LEU A 117 -4.45 16.75 0.02
CA LEU A 117 -3.61 16.64 1.21
C LEU A 117 -2.11 16.81 0.92
N GLY A 118 -1.73 17.07 -0.33
CA GLY A 118 -0.34 17.29 -0.74
C GLY A 118 0.36 16.09 -1.37
N TYR A 119 -0.29 14.93 -1.50
CA TYR A 119 0.33 13.76 -2.12
C TYR A 119 0.60 13.96 -3.61
N ASP A 120 1.75 13.48 -4.07
CA ASP A 120 1.97 13.16 -5.47
C ASP A 120 1.37 11.79 -5.76
N THR A 121 0.71 11.65 -6.91
CA THR A 121 0.03 10.43 -7.28
C THR A 121 0.51 9.88 -8.61
N MET A 122 0.65 8.57 -8.71
CA MET A 122 0.93 7.83 -9.95
C MET A 122 -0.05 6.67 -10.09
N VAL A 123 -0.49 6.37 -11.29
CA VAL A 123 -1.33 5.22 -11.59
C VAL A 123 -0.55 4.27 -12.49
N ILE A 124 -0.47 3.00 -12.11
CA ILE A 124 0.16 1.93 -12.89
C ILE A 124 -0.91 0.92 -13.26
N LEU A 125 -1.23 0.85 -14.54
CA LEU A 125 -2.14 -0.15 -15.10
C LEU A 125 -1.33 -1.34 -15.58
N VAL A 126 -1.48 -2.47 -14.92
CA VAL A 126 -0.92 -3.75 -15.39
C VAL A 126 -1.96 -4.42 -16.26
N ASN A 127 -1.67 -4.54 -17.54
CA ASN A 127 -2.55 -5.10 -18.55
C ASN A 127 -2.05 -6.45 -19.04
N VAL A 128 -2.98 -7.32 -19.41
CA VAL A 128 -2.76 -8.63 -20.07
C VAL A 128 -3.94 -8.92 -20.98
N SER A 129 -3.84 -9.94 -21.84
CA SER A 129 -5.00 -10.47 -22.59
C SER A 129 -6.03 -11.09 -21.64
N LEU A 130 -7.28 -11.19 -22.10
CA LEU A 130 -8.33 -11.87 -21.36
C LEU A 130 -7.95 -13.33 -21.10
N GLU A 131 -7.38 -14.00 -22.10
CA GLU A 131 -6.97 -15.40 -22.01
C GLU A 131 -5.91 -15.59 -20.91
N THR A 132 -4.83 -14.81 -20.90
CA THR A 132 -3.79 -14.83 -19.86
C THR A 132 -4.38 -14.52 -18.50
N SER A 133 -5.27 -13.53 -18.39
CA SER A 133 -5.97 -13.18 -17.16
C SER A 133 -6.73 -14.39 -16.58
N LEU A 134 -7.53 -15.06 -17.39
CA LEU A 134 -8.34 -16.22 -16.98
C LEU A 134 -7.46 -17.43 -16.60
N GLN A 135 -6.45 -17.73 -17.42
CA GLN A 135 -5.53 -18.83 -17.16
C GLN A 135 -4.79 -18.65 -15.83
N ARG A 136 -4.30 -17.45 -15.56
CA ARG A 136 -3.59 -17.14 -14.29
C ARG A 136 -4.54 -17.20 -13.08
N GLN A 137 -5.80 -16.78 -13.22
CA GLN A 137 -6.79 -16.91 -12.16
C GLN A 137 -7.08 -18.38 -11.83
N GLN A 138 -7.29 -19.22 -12.84
CA GLN A 138 -7.51 -20.66 -12.66
C GLN A 138 -6.32 -21.34 -12.00
N SER A 139 -5.09 -21.06 -12.47
CA SER A 139 -3.86 -21.58 -11.87
C SER A 139 -3.72 -21.18 -10.40
N ARG A 140 -4.04 -19.92 -10.05
CA ARG A 140 -4.02 -19.44 -8.67
C ARG A 140 -5.04 -20.16 -7.81
N ALA A 141 -6.28 -20.31 -8.28
CA ALA A 141 -7.35 -21.00 -7.58
C ALA A 141 -6.98 -22.48 -7.31
N ALA A 142 -6.44 -23.17 -8.33
CA ALA A 142 -5.99 -24.56 -8.20
C ALA A 142 -4.84 -24.71 -7.17
N LYS A 143 -3.84 -23.83 -7.20
CA LYS A 143 -2.75 -23.81 -6.23
C LYS A 143 -3.24 -23.56 -4.81
N GLN A 144 -4.16 -22.61 -4.61
CA GLN A 144 -4.76 -22.35 -3.31
C GLN A 144 -5.58 -23.54 -2.80
N ALA A 145 -6.38 -24.17 -3.68
CA ALA A 145 -7.16 -25.36 -3.33
C ALA A 145 -6.26 -26.52 -2.92
N ALA A 146 -5.16 -26.76 -3.64
CA ALA A 146 -4.19 -27.80 -3.30
C ALA A 146 -3.48 -27.54 -1.96
N GLN A 147 -3.18 -26.28 -1.64
CA GLN A 147 -2.42 -25.92 -0.45
C GLN A 147 -3.28 -25.74 0.81
N TYR A 148 -4.51 -25.21 0.64
CA TYR A 148 -5.36 -24.78 1.77
C TYR A 148 -6.74 -25.47 1.78
N GLY A 149 -6.98 -26.45 0.90
CA GLY A 149 -8.28 -27.14 0.76
C GLY A 149 -9.37 -26.27 0.10
N THR A 150 -9.11 -25.02 -0.18
CA THR A 150 -10.04 -24.10 -0.84
C THR A 150 -9.29 -23.03 -1.64
N GLY A 151 -9.87 -22.60 -2.76
CA GLY A 151 -9.30 -21.56 -3.62
C GLY A 151 -10.35 -20.55 -4.02
N ARG A 152 -9.95 -19.29 -4.19
CA ARG A 152 -10.84 -18.23 -4.64
C ARG A 152 -11.28 -18.50 -6.08
N ASN A 153 -12.55 -18.78 -6.27
CA ASN A 153 -13.15 -18.96 -7.58
C ASN A 153 -13.93 -17.69 -7.96
N VAL A 154 -13.60 -17.13 -9.12
CA VAL A 154 -14.29 -15.96 -9.66
C VAL A 154 -15.15 -16.45 -10.83
N PRO A 155 -16.48 -16.20 -10.83
CA PRO A 155 -17.34 -16.55 -11.95
C PRO A 155 -16.81 -15.98 -13.27
N LEU A 156 -16.81 -16.80 -14.31
CA LEU A 156 -16.23 -16.46 -15.61
C LEU A 156 -16.83 -15.18 -16.21
N ASP A 157 -18.15 -15.02 -16.12
CA ASP A 157 -18.84 -13.85 -16.66
C ASP A 157 -18.46 -12.57 -15.91
N LEU A 158 -18.26 -12.66 -14.58
CA LEU A 158 -17.77 -11.55 -13.79
C LEU A 158 -16.32 -11.19 -14.14
N ALA A 159 -15.48 -12.19 -14.39
CA ALA A 159 -14.09 -11.96 -14.83
C ALA A 159 -14.05 -11.28 -16.21
N LYS A 160 -14.85 -11.76 -17.18
CA LYS A 160 -14.95 -11.18 -18.52
C LYS A 160 -15.50 -9.75 -18.49
N SER A 161 -16.65 -9.53 -17.85
CA SER A 161 -17.26 -8.19 -17.77
C SER A 161 -16.36 -7.18 -17.06
N SER A 162 -15.66 -7.61 -16.00
CA SER A 162 -14.68 -6.78 -15.30
C SER A 162 -13.50 -6.40 -16.22
N TYR A 163 -12.98 -7.37 -16.98
CA TYR A 163 -11.91 -7.15 -17.95
C TYR A 163 -12.33 -6.13 -19.02
N GLU A 164 -13.47 -6.35 -19.67
CA GLU A 164 -13.99 -5.48 -20.70
C GLU A 164 -14.20 -4.04 -20.20
N GLN A 165 -14.74 -3.90 -18.99
CA GLN A 165 -14.93 -2.58 -18.39
C GLN A 165 -13.60 -1.85 -18.16
N ILE A 166 -12.56 -2.57 -17.74
CA ILE A 166 -11.21 -1.99 -17.57
C ILE A 166 -10.67 -1.52 -18.91
N GLN A 167 -10.78 -2.36 -19.97
CA GLN A 167 -10.33 -1.97 -21.32
C GLN A 167 -11.07 -0.73 -21.84
N LYS A 168 -12.37 -0.63 -21.63
CA LYS A 168 -13.18 0.56 -21.98
C LYS A 168 -12.74 1.82 -21.23
N ASN A 169 -12.21 1.66 -20.03
CA ASN A 169 -11.77 2.79 -19.19
C ASN A 169 -10.38 3.32 -19.56
N ILE A 170 -9.55 2.58 -20.30
CA ILE A 170 -8.17 2.99 -20.63
C ILE A 170 -8.09 4.36 -21.28
N PRO A 171 -8.89 4.73 -22.29
CA PRO A 171 -8.84 6.05 -22.90
C PRO A 171 -9.13 7.16 -21.88
N GLN A 172 -10.12 6.99 -21.02
CA GLN A 172 -10.45 7.94 -19.97
C GLN A 172 -9.32 8.08 -18.95
N LEU A 173 -8.69 6.98 -18.54
CA LEU A 173 -7.54 6.99 -17.63
C LEU A 173 -6.34 7.73 -18.25
N LYS A 174 -6.08 7.55 -19.55
CA LYS A 174 -5.04 8.30 -20.28
C LYS A 174 -5.31 9.81 -20.26
N THR A 175 -6.54 10.21 -20.47
CA THR A 175 -6.93 11.63 -20.43
C THR A 175 -6.80 12.21 -19.02
N LEU A 176 -7.23 11.48 -17.98
CA LEU A 176 -7.23 11.97 -16.59
C LEU A 176 -5.82 12.06 -15.99
N TYR A 177 -4.96 11.08 -16.27
CA TYR A 177 -3.67 10.96 -15.60
C TYR A 177 -2.48 11.36 -16.49
N GLY A 178 -2.62 11.35 -17.81
CA GLY A 178 -1.55 11.76 -18.73
C GLY A 178 -0.21 11.09 -18.39
N ASN A 179 0.82 11.90 -18.13
CA ASN A 179 2.15 11.40 -17.76
C ASN A 179 2.20 10.69 -16.40
N ARG A 180 1.17 10.80 -15.57
CA ARG A 180 1.08 10.08 -14.30
C ARG A 180 0.51 8.66 -14.47
N LEU A 181 0.04 8.28 -15.67
CA LEU A 181 -0.35 6.92 -16.01
C LEU A 181 0.82 6.17 -16.62
N MET A 182 1.08 4.99 -16.12
CA MET A 182 1.98 3.99 -16.70
C MET A 182 1.17 2.76 -17.08
N ILE A 183 1.33 2.27 -18.30
CA ILE A 183 0.65 1.04 -18.74
C ILE A 183 1.72 -0.01 -19.02
N ILE A 184 1.63 -1.14 -18.33
CA ILE A 184 2.56 -2.27 -18.43
C ILE A 184 1.82 -3.46 -19.01
N ASN A 185 2.24 -3.94 -20.17
CA ASN A 185 1.71 -5.17 -20.76
C ASN A 185 2.51 -6.36 -20.22
N ASN A 186 1.87 -7.16 -19.36
CA ASN A 186 2.50 -8.27 -18.63
C ASN A 186 2.13 -9.63 -19.23
N GLU A 187 2.34 -9.81 -20.55
CA GLU A 187 2.02 -11.07 -21.28
C GLU A 187 3.08 -12.17 -21.15
N GLY A 188 4.22 -11.88 -20.58
CA GLY A 188 5.32 -12.85 -20.43
C GLY A 188 6.42 -12.31 -19.55
N ALA A 189 7.66 -12.61 -19.89
CA ALA A 189 8.80 -11.96 -19.27
C ALA A 189 8.85 -10.51 -19.77
N VAL A 190 8.75 -9.55 -18.84
CA VAL A 190 8.73 -8.11 -19.14
C VAL A 190 9.98 -7.49 -18.55
N ASP A 191 10.75 -6.77 -19.37
CA ASP A 191 11.80 -5.88 -18.87
C ASP A 191 11.16 -4.59 -18.33
N LEU A 192 11.29 -4.38 -17.03
CA LEU A 192 10.75 -3.23 -16.32
C LEU A 192 11.79 -2.15 -16.04
N SER A 193 12.94 -2.19 -16.68
CA SER A 193 14.06 -1.28 -16.38
C SER A 193 13.69 0.20 -16.59
N GLN A 194 12.89 0.51 -17.61
CA GLN A 194 12.43 1.88 -17.88
C GLN A 194 11.33 2.31 -16.91
N GLU A 195 10.37 1.41 -16.64
CA GLU A 195 9.31 1.62 -15.65
C GLU A 195 9.89 1.83 -14.26
N LYS A 196 10.89 1.04 -13.88
CA LYS A 196 11.60 1.17 -12.61
C LYS A 196 12.28 2.53 -12.49
N LYS A 197 13.03 2.98 -13.49
CA LYS A 197 13.65 4.32 -13.50
C LYS A 197 12.61 5.43 -13.31
N ARG A 198 11.45 5.30 -13.95
CA ARG A 198 10.38 6.27 -13.87
C ARG A 198 9.71 6.29 -12.49
N VAL A 199 9.52 5.11 -11.89
CA VAL A 199 9.01 4.97 -10.51
C VAL A 199 10.04 5.53 -9.52
N ASP A 200 11.31 5.22 -9.67
CA ASP A 200 12.37 5.71 -8.77
C ASP A 200 12.48 7.25 -8.84
N ALA A 201 12.38 7.84 -10.03
CA ALA A 201 12.32 9.29 -10.19
C ALA A 201 11.08 9.92 -9.50
N PHE A 202 9.91 9.26 -9.59
CA PHE A 202 8.71 9.69 -8.89
C PHE A 202 8.87 9.59 -7.38
N MET A 203 9.44 8.49 -6.89
CA MET A 203 9.63 8.24 -5.46
C MET A 203 10.66 9.17 -4.83
N SER A 204 11.75 9.49 -5.54
CA SER A 204 12.82 10.37 -5.05
C SER A 204 12.52 11.87 -5.17
N ALA A 205 11.50 12.26 -5.93
CA ALA A 205 11.12 13.66 -6.05
C ALA A 205 10.62 14.21 -4.71
N PRO A 206 11.15 15.33 -4.19
CA PRO A 206 10.69 15.90 -2.94
C PRO A 206 9.24 16.39 -3.05
N PRO A 207 8.45 16.35 -1.96
CA PRO A 207 7.13 16.97 -1.92
C PRO A 207 7.22 18.47 -2.22
N ASN A 208 6.46 18.96 -3.20
CA ASN A 208 6.52 20.35 -3.66
C ASN A 208 5.17 21.09 -3.61
N LYS A 209 4.09 20.40 -3.24
CA LYS A 209 2.76 21.01 -3.12
C LYS A 209 2.66 21.85 -1.84
N PRO A 210 1.96 23.00 -1.86
CA PRO A 210 1.83 23.88 -0.70
C PRO A 210 1.35 23.15 0.55
N ALA A 211 0.32 22.29 0.45
CA ALA A 211 -0.20 21.53 1.58
C ALA A 211 0.84 20.56 2.19
N ALA A 212 1.70 19.96 1.36
CA ALA A 212 2.77 19.09 1.84
C ALA A 212 3.86 19.90 2.57
N ILE A 213 4.27 21.03 2.00
CA ILE A 213 5.29 21.89 2.58
C ILE A 213 4.83 22.44 3.93
N GLU A 214 3.59 22.89 4.05
CA GLU A 214 3.00 23.37 5.29
C GLU A 214 2.96 22.29 6.37
N TRP A 215 2.51 21.08 5.98
CA TRP A 215 2.46 19.94 6.91
C TRP A 215 3.85 19.56 7.41
N ILE A 216 4.86 19.47 6.52
CA ILE A 216 6.25 19.16 6.90
C ILE A 216 6.81 20.20 7.87
N LYS A 217 6.58 21.49 7.61
CA LYS A 217 7.04 22.56 8.50
C LYS A 217 6.44 22.46 9.91
N SER A 218 5.13 22.22 10.01
CA SER A 218 4.44 22.14 11.30
C SER A 218 4.83 20.87 12.09
N HIS A 219 4.94 19.71 11.43
CA HIS A 219 5.24 18.44 12.07
C HIS A 219 6.73 18.23 12.33
N GLY A 220 7.62 18.76 11.48
CA GLY A 220 9.05 18.75 11.70
C GLY A 220 9.46 19.53 12.95
N GLN A 221 8.81 20.64 13.26
CA GLN A 221 9.02 21.39 14.49
C GLN A 221 8.58 20.61 15.73
N ILE A 222 7.45 19.92 15.67
CA ILE A 222 6.92 19.11 16.78
C ILE A 222 7.85 17.92 17.06
N GLN A 223 8.34 17.25 16.04
CA GLN A 223 9.27 16.12 16.19
C GLN A 223 10.62 16.57 16.78
N GLY A 224 11.16 17.71 16.33
CA GLY A 224 12.36 18.30 16.92
C GLY A 224 12.21 18.55 18.42
N GLN A 225 11.11 19.17 18.83
CA GLN A 225 10.82 19.43 20.25
C GLN A 225 10.63 18.15 21.08
N GLN A 226 10.04 17.11 20.50
CA GLN A 226 9.89 15.81 21.17
C GLN A 226 11.24 15.10 21.34
N LEU A 227 12.09 15.13 20.31
CA LEU A 227 13.45 14.59 20.37
C LEU A 227 14.28 15.27 21.45
N ASP A 228 14.25 16.61 21.51
CA ASP A 228 14.96 17.39 22.52
C ASP A 228 14.50 17.04 23.95
N LYS A 229 13.19 16.85 24.16
CA LYS A 229 12.64 16.40 25.45
C LYS A 229 13.11 15.00 25.83
N ARG A 230 13.13 14.06 24.89
CA ARG A 230 13.63 12.68 25.11
C ARG A 230 15.11 12.67 25.45
N LEU A 231 15.93 13.40 24.70
CA LEU A 231 17.37 13.52 24.99
C LEU A 231 17.64 14.15 26.37
N ALA A 232 16.92 15.20 26.73
CA ALA A 232 17.01 15.80 28.05
C ALA A 232 16.60 14.84 29.18
N GLN A 233 15.59 14.03 28.97
CA GLN A 233 15.15 13.00 29.92
C GLN A 233 16.19 11.87 30.06
N GLN A 234 16.78 11.38 28.98
CA GLN A 234 17.85 10.39 29.02
C GLN A 234 19.10 10.92 29.77
N GLN A 235 19.50 12.16 29.52
CA GLN A 235 20.59 12.77 30.21
C GLN A 235 20.36 12.90 31.72
N ARG A 236 19.12 13.26 32.13
CA ARG A 236 18.75 13.31 33.58
C ARG A 236 18.78 11.91 34.22
N GLN A 237 18.32 10.88 33.52
CA GLN A 237 18.36 9.49 34.01
C GLN A 237 19.80 8.98 34.14
N ALA A 238 20.65 9.25 33.16
CA ALA A 238 22.08 8.90 33.22
C ALA A 238 22.81 9.62 34.38
N ALA A 239 22.53 10.90 34.60
CA ALA A 239 23.09 11.67 35.71
C ALA A 239 22.61 11.17 37.08
N SER A 240 21.35 10.72 37.19
CA SER A 240 20.81 10.13 38.41
C SER A 240 21.42 8.77 38.74
N ALA A 241 21.64 7.94 37.69
CA ALA A 241 22.27 6.64 37.83
C ALA A 241 23.73 6.72 38.29
N GLN A 242 24.47 7.77 37.86
CA GLN A 242 25.83 8.02 38.30
C GLN A 242 25.93 8.57 39.75
N ARG A 243 24.83 9.10 40.29
CA ARG A 243 24.75 9.62 41.67
C ARG A 243 24.23 8.59 42.69
N ALA A 244 23.84 7.41 42.26
CA ALA A 244 23.44 6.35 43.18
C ALA A 244 24.64 5.90 44.01
N PRO A 245 24.59 5.96 45.35
CA PRO A 245 25.72 5.57 46.19
C PRO A 245 26.00 4.09 46.00
N ALA A 246 27.27 3.73 45.79
CA ALA A 246 27.71 2.37 45.82
C ALA A 246 27.36 1.76 47.20
N TYR A 247 26.39 0.87 47.22
CA TYR A 247 26.10 0.09 48.43
C TYR A 247 27.34 -0.78 48.71
N THR A 248 28.17 -0.33 49.64
CA THR A 248 29.23 -1.15 50.21
C THR A 248 28.57 -2.32 50.89
N GLN A 249 28.76 -3.51 50.36
CA GLN A 249 28.52 -4.78 51.09
C GLN A 249 29.49 -4.80 52.25
N GLY A 250 29.00 -4.39 53.42
CA GLY A 250 29.67 -4.64 54.72
C GLY A 250 29.53 -6.08 55.11
N LYS A 251 30.61 -6.61 55.59
CA LYS A 251 30.92 -7.95 56.07
C LYS A 251 29.84 -8.58 56.95
#